data_e282e0862ab050605e7bfe9f70f9dd93
#
_entry.id   e282e0862ab050605e7bfe9f70f9dd93
#
_cell.length_a   1.000
_cell.length_b   1.000
_cell.length_c   1.000
_cell.angle_alpha   90.00
_cell.angle_beta   90.00
_cell.angle_gamma   90.00
#
_symmetry.space_group_name_H-M   'P 1'
#
loop_
_entity.id
_entity.type
_entity.pdbx_description
1 polymer ?
#
loop_
_entity_poly.entity_id
_entity_poly.type
_entity_poly.pdbx_seq_one_letter_code
_entity_poly.pdbx_strand_id
1 'polypeptide(L)'
;RTVCFISPIFPGITDVKAIINRVKDYADLIWLENLNLRGQFKRDIMGYIREKHPELVALYDDTYNKKRKDYWQVLEQEVAAFAQAEGYPYRINDLPYGRSQKGKPVIVNYFYHEKIRLKK
;
A
#
# COMPACT_ATOMS: atom_id res chain seq x y z
N ARG A 1 3.97 11.21 18.58
CA ARG A 1 4.08 10.11 17.61
C ARG A 1 3.58 10.57 16.24
N THR A 2 4.40 10.36 15.22
CA THR A 2 4.09 10.76 13.87
C THR A 2 3.71 9.55 13.01
N VAL A 3 2.55 9.60 12.38
CA VAL A 3 2.07 8.54 11.49
C VAL A 3 2.05 9.09 10.06
N CYS A 4 2.65 8.35 9.15
CA CYS A 4 2.62 8.66 7.72
C CYS A 4 1.71 7.65 7.02
N PHE A 5 0.70 8.15 6.31
CA PHE A 5 -0.21 7.31 5.55
C PHE A 5 0.22 7.28 4.08
N ILE A 6 0.51 6.10 3.57
CA ILE A 6 0.64 5.89 2.12
C ILE A 6 -0.67 5.26 1.68
N SER A 7 -1.65 6.09 1.43
CA SER A 7 -3.01 5.66 1.16
C SER A 7 -3.72 6.71 0.29
N PRO A 8 -4.29 6.30 -0.82
CA PRO A 8 -4.22 4.94 -1.37
C PRO A 8 -2.95 4.69 -2.19
N ILE A 9 -2.55 3.43 -2.27
CA ILE A 9 -1.47 3.02 -3.16
C ILE A 9 -2.04 2.73 -4.55
N PHE A 10 -1.58 3.47 -5.56
CA PHE A 10 -2.00 3.28 -6.95
C PHE A 10 -1.08 2.25 -7.62
N PRO A 11 -1.62 1.11 -8.09
CA PRO A 11 -0.80 0.10 -8.76
C PRO A 11 0.02 0.68 -9.91
N GLY A 12 1.31 0.34 -9.93
CA GLY A 12 2.22 0.77 -10.99
C GLY A 12 2.63 2.24 -10.96
N ILE A 13 2.05 3.06 -10.05
CA ILE A 13 2.32 4.50 -9.97
C ILE A 13 2.99 4.86 -8.64
N THR A 14 2.44 4.41 -7.52
CA THR A 14 2.98 4.74 -6.20
C THR A 14 4.24 3.94 -5.93
N ASP A 15 5.35 4.64 -5.69
CA ASP A 15 6.62 4.01 -5.32
C ASP A 15 6.73 3.99 -3.80
N VAL A 16 6.30 2.88 -3.20
CA VAL A 16 6.20 2.73 -1.75
C VAL A 16 7.58 2.82 -1.09
N LYS A 17 8.58 2.16 -1.66
CA LYS A 17 9.94 2.15 -1.08
C LYS A 17 10.55 3.54 -1.09
N ALA A 18 10.36 4.28 -2.16
CA ALA A 18 10.87 5.65 -2.27
C ALA A 18 10.24 6.56 -1.22
N ILE A 19 8.92 6.41 -0.99
CA ILE A 19 8.23 7.21 0.02
C ILE A 19 8.73 6.85 1.41
N ILE A 20 8.87 5.57 1.72
CA ILE A 20 9.40 5.13 3.02
C ILE A 20 10.79 5.74 3.26
N ASN A 21 11.66 5.70 2.25
CA ASN A 21 13.01 6.25 2.39
C ASN A 21 13.00 7.77 2.66
N ARG A 22 11.99 8.48 2.17
CA ARG A 22 11.90 9.92 2.39
C ARG A 22 11.36 10.30 3.76
N VAL A 23 10.55 9.44 4.38
CA VAL A 23 9.86 9.77 5.64
C VAL A 23 10.38 9.01 6.85
N LYS A 24 11.25 8.05 6.65
CA LYS A 24 11.70 7.14 7.73
C LYS A 24 12.27 7.85 8.96
N ASP A 25 12.92 9.00 8.77
CA ASP A 25 13.53 9.74 9.89
C ASP A 25 12.51 10.59 10.65
N TYR A 26 11.33 10.78 10.09
CA TYR A 26 10.29 11.64 10.67
C TYR A 26 9.09 10.88 11.18
N ALA A 27 8.86 9.68 10.67
CA ALA A 27 7.67 8.88 10.99
C ALA A 27 8.00 7.79 11.99
N ASP A 28 7.11 7.61 12.97
CA ASP A 28 7.17 6.48 13.89
C ASP A 28 6.46 5.27 13.32
N LEU A 29 5.43 5.52 12.51
CA LEU A 29 4.62 4.48 11.90
C LEU A 29 4.29 4.86 10.47
N ILE A 30 4.40 3.92 9.55
CA ILE A 30 4.01 4.08 8.16
C ILE A 30 2.89 3.10 7.87
N TRP A 31 1.73 3.65 7.47
CA TRP A 31 0.51 2.89 7.23
C TRP A 31 0.29 2.73 5.74
N LEU A 32 0.15 1.50 5.27
CA LEU A 32 -0.02 1.19 3.86
C LEU A 32 -1.43 0.67 3.58
N GLU A 33 -2.14 1.35 2.69
CA GLU A 33 -3.45 0.89 2.24
C GLU A 33 -3.51 0.83 0.72
N ASN A 34 -4.12 -0.23 0.21
CA ASN A 34 -4.32 -0.38 -1.23
C ASN A 34 -5.47 0.51 -1.72
N LEU A 35 -5.41 0.89 -2.98
CA LEU A 35 -6.49 1.60 -3.63
C LEU A 35 -7.68 0.66 -3.86
N ASN A 36 -8.85 1.05 -3.39
CA ASN A 36 -10.10 0.35 -3.64
C ASN A 36 -10.96 1.16 -4.60
N LEU A 37 -11.48 0.53 -5.64
CA LEU A 37 -12.26 1.22 -6.68
C LEU A 37 -13.68 0.70 -6.71
N ARG A 38 -14.66 1.63 -6.63
CA ARG A 38 -16.09 1.32 -6.65
C ARG A 38 -16.88 2.40 -7.37
N GLY A 39 -17.97 2.00 -8.00
CA GLY A 39 -18.96 2.92 -8.57
C GLY A 39 -18.40 3.94 -9.55
N GLN A 40 -18.83 5.17 -9.45
CA GLN A 40 -18.39 6.25 -10.33
C GLN A 40 -16.90 6.56 -10.14
N PHE A 41 -16.41 6.47 -8.92
CA PHE A 41 -14.98 6.68 -8.65
C PHE A 41 -14.14 5.68 -9.45
N LYS A 42 -14.57 4.40 -9.50
CA LYS A 42 -13.89 3.39 -10.31
C LYS A 42 -13.85 3.79 -11.78
N ARG A 43 -14.99 4.23 -12.33
CA ARG A 43 -15.06 4.65 -13.74
C ARG A 43 -14.12 5.82 -14.01
N ASP A 44 -14.08 6.79 -13.11
CA ASP A 44 -13.25 7.98 -13.27
C ASP A 44 -11.76 7.61 -13.25
N ILE A 45 -11.35 6.76 -12.31
CA ILE A 45 -9.94 6.33 -12.21
C ILE A 45 -9.56 5.48 -13.42
N MET A 46 -10.41 4.54 -13.84
CA MET A 46 -10.13 3.71 -15.01
C MET A 46 -10.00 4.56 -16.27
N GLY A 47 -10.84 5.61 -16.39
CA GLY A 47 -10.74 6.57 -17.48
C GLY A 47 -9.42 7.34 -17.46
N TYR A 48 -9.01 7.80 -16.28
CA TYR A 48 -7.73 8.48 -16.10
C TYR A 48 -6.56 7.57 -16.52
N ILE A 49 -6.58 6.32 -16.09
CA ILE A 49 -5.53 5.37 -16.45
C ILE A 49 -5.47 5.16 -17.97
N ARG A 50 -6.62 4.98 -18.62
CA ARG A 50 -6.64 4.83 -20.07
C ARG A 50 -6.05 6.04 -20.79
N GLU A 51 -6.30 7.24 -20.27
CA GLU A 51 -5.83 8.47 -20.89
C GLU A 51 -4.36 8.76 -20.60
N LYS A 52 -3.95 8.64 -19.34
CA LYS A 52 -2.63 9.10 -18.88
C LYS A 52 -1.61 7.98 -18.74
N HIS A 53 -2.06 6.75 -18.53
CA HIS A 53 -1.18 5.60 -18.29
C HIS A 53 -1.69 4.38 -19.05
N PRO A 54 -1.80 4.46 -20.40
CA PRO A 54 -2.36 3.33 -21.16
C PRO A 54 -1.58 2.04 -20.98
N GLU A 55 -0.29 2.13 -20.64
CA GLU A 55 0.53 0.95 -20.36
C GLU A 55 0.09 0.19 -19.10
N LEU A 56 -0.71 0.82 -18.24
CA LEU A 56 -1.20 0.21 -17.00
C LEU A 56 -2.62 -0.32 -17.10
N VAL A 57 -3.29 -0.17 -18.25
CA VAL A 57 -4.69 -0.59 -18.41
C VAL A 57 -4.86 -2.08 -18.09
N ALA A 58 -3.98 -2.94 -18.60
CA ALA A 58 -4.08 -4.38 -18.34
C ALA A 58 -3.94 -4.69 -16.85
N LEU A 59 -2.99 -4.02 -16.16
CA LEU A 59 -2.80 -4.20 -14.74
C LEU A 59 -4.03 -3.81 -13.94
N TYR A 60 -4.64 -2.66 -14.25
CA TYR A 60 -5.83 -2.19 -13.55
C TYR A 60 -7.04 -3.06 -13.85
N ASP A 61 -7.18 -3.55 -15.08
CA ASP A 61 -8.24 -4.49 -15.43
C ASP A 61 -8.12 -5.79 -14.65
N ASP A 62 -6.93 -6.38 -14.58
CA ASP A 62 -6.70 -7.60 -13.80
C ASP A 62 -6.98 -7.38 -12.32
N THR A 63 -6.51 -6.27 -11.77
CA THR A 63 -6.63 -6.01 -10.34
C THR A 63 -8.06 -5.68 -9.91
N TYR A 64 -8.78 -4.87 -10.70
CA TYR A 64 -10.06 -4.31 -10.27
C TYR A 64 -11.27 -4.91 -10.95
N ASN A 65 -11.18 -5.31 -12.21
CA ASN A 65 -12.28 -5.96 -12.90
C ASN A 65 -12.26 -7.47 -12.71
N LYS A 66 -11.11 -8.10 -12.87
CA LYS A 66 -10.96 -9.54 -12.65
C LYS A 66 -10.71 -9.90 -11.19
N LYS A 67 -10.53 -8.87 -10.33
CA LYS A 67 -10.33 -9.01 -8.89
C LYS A 67 -9.16 -9.90 -8.52
N ARG A 68 -8.09 -9.86 -9.30
CA ARG A 68 -6.87 -10.61 -9.01
C ARG A 68 -6.07 -9.89 -7.92
N LYS A 69 -5.45 -10.68 -7.07
CA LYS A 69 -4.67 -10.17 -5.95
C LYS A 69 -3.17 -10.17 -6.22
N ASP A 70 -2.78 -10.58 -7.42
CA ASP A 70 -1.37 -10.83 -7.75
C ASP A 70 -0.49 -9.60 -7.48
N TYR A 71 -0.94 -8.44 -7.92
CA TYR A 71 -0.18 -7.20 -7.71
C TYR A 71 0.07 -6.93 -6.24
N TRP A 72 -1.00 -7.04 -5.43
CA TRP A 72 -0.90 -6.76 -3.99
C TRP A 72 -0.06 -7.79 -3.26
N GLN A 73 -0.11 -9.04 -3.68
CA GLN A 73 0.71 -10.11 -3.09
C GLN A 73 2.19 -9.88 -3.39
N VAL A 74 2.52 -9.50 -4.61
CA VAL A 74 3.91 -9.18 -4.98
C VAL A 74 4.40 -7.96 -4.22
N LEU A 75 3.59 -6.91 -4.15
CA LEU A 75 3.95 -5.69 -3.41
C LEU A 75 4.15 -5.99 -1.92
N GLU A 76 3.28 -6.80 -1.33
CA GLU A 76 3.42 -7.20 0.07
C GLU A 76 4.76 -7.90 0.30
N GLN A 77 5.12 -8.84 -0.57
CA GLN A 77 6.39 -9.55 -0.46
C GLN A 77 7.57 -8.60 -0.60
N GLU A 78 7.50 -7.67 -1.53
CA GLU A 78 8.57 -6.70 -1.74
C GLU A 78 8.74 -5.77 -0.53
N VAL A 79 7.63 -5.30 0.03
CA VAL A 79 7.67 -4.41 1.20
C VAL A 79 8.19 -5.17 2.42
N ALA A 80 7.74 -6.41 2.63
CA ALA A 80 8.20 -7.23 3.75
C ALA A 80 9.70 -7.50 3.66
N ALA A 81 10.19 -7.83 2.47
CA ALA A 81 11.63 -8.06 2.25
C ALA A 81 12.44 -6.77 2.47
N PHE A 82 11.92 -5.64 1.99
CA PHE A 82 12.55 -4.34 2.19
C PHE A 82 12.62 -3.98 3.67
N ALA A 83 11.53 -4.18 4.41
CA ALA A 83 11.48 -3.91 5.83
C ALA A 83 12.49 -4.77 6.57
N GLN A 84 12.58 -6.06 6.25
CA GLN A 84 13.54 -6.96 6.86
C GLN A 84 14.98 -6.54 6.58
N ALA A 85 15.28 -6.21 5.33
CA ALA A 85 16.63 -5.80 4.93
C ALA A 85 17.08 -4.52 5.64
N GLU A 86 16.15 -3.58 5.83
CA GLU A 86 16.45 -2.29 6.48
C GLU A 86 16.27 -2.33 8.00
N GLY A 87 15.75 -3.43 8.54
CA GLY A 87 15.54 -3.57 9.97
C GLY A 87 14.30 -2.82 10.48
N TYR A 88 13.31 -2.60 9.64
CA TYR A 88 12.05 -1.98 10.06
C TYR A 88 11.10 -3.03 10.60
N PRO A 89 10.48 -2.81 11.79
CA PRO A 89 9.41 -3.69 12.25
C PRO A 89 8.25 -3.69 11.26
N TYR A 90 7.69 -4.87 10.99
CA TYR A 90 6.64 -5.04 10.00
C TYR A 90 5.44 -5.74 10.62
N ARG A 91 4.26 -5.18 10.43
CA ARG A 91 3.01 -5.72 10.97
C ARG A 91 1.95 -5.82 9.88
N ILE A 92 1.06 -6.78 10.01
CA ILE A 92 -0.07 -6.96 9.08
C ILE A 92 -1.35 -6.75 9.88
N ASN A 93 -2.14 -5.72 9.48
CA ASN A 93 -3.45 -5.40 10.07
C ASN A 93 -3.42 -5.20 11.59
N ASP A 94 -2.30 -4.74 12.12
CA ASP A 94 -2.12 -4.61 13.55
C ASP A 94 -1.42 -3.30 13.87
N LEU A 95 -2.02 -2.50 14.75
CA LEU A 95 -1.45 -1.23 15.19
C LEU A 95 -0.54 -1.46 16.39
N PRO A 96 0.76 -1.24 16.23
CA PRO A 96 1.67 -1.40 17.36
C PRO A 96 1.51 -0.26 18.35
N TYR A 97 1.76 -0.56 19.61
CA TYR A 97 1.83 0.43 20.68
C TYR A 97 3.29 0.83 20.91
N GLY A 98 3.46 2.04 21.44
CA GLY A 98 4.79 2.54 21.76
C GLY A 98 5.42 3.33 20.63
N ARG A 99 6.68 3.72 20.84
CA ARG A 99 7.44 4.50 19.88
C ARG A 99 8.42 3.63 19.14
N SER A 100 8.59 3.91 17.86
CA SER A 100 9.62 3.28 17.07
C SER A 100 10.99 3.87 17.42
N GLN A 101 12.03 3.14 17.06
CA GLN A 101 13.38 3.67 17.10
C GLN A 101 13.55 4.68 15.96
N LYS A 102 14.29 5.78 16.23
CA LYS A 102 14.52 6.81 15.23
C LYS A 102 15.13 6.21 13.95
N GLY A 103 14.55 6.56 12.82
CA GLY A 103 14.97 6.02 11.54
C GLY A 103 14.52 4.59 11.27
N LYS A 104 13.75 4.00 12.20
CA LYS A 104 13.24 2.64 12.08
C LYS A 104 11.73 2.62 12.30
N PRO A 105 10.94 3.23 11.43
CA PRO A 105 9.49 3.26 11.60
C PRO A 105 8.89 1.86 11.53
N VAL A 106 7.78 1.67 12.24
CA VAL A 106 7.00 0.45 12.10
C VAL A 106 6.20 0.56 10.81
N ILE A 107 6.30 -0.45 9.95
CA ILE A 107 5.53 -0.51 8.71
C ILE A 107 4.32 -1.40 8.94
N VAL A 108 3.12 -0.84 8.75
CA VAL A 108 1.87 -1.58 8.91
C VAL A 108 1.24 -1.78 7.54
N ASN A 109 1.10 -3.02 7.15
CA ASN A 109 0.42 -3.40 5.92
C ASN A 109 -1.07 -3.58 6.20
N TYR A 110 -1.90 -2.73 5.61
CA TYR A 110 -3.35 -2.79 5.76
C TYR A 110 -4.04 -3.10 4.43
N PHE A 111 -3.36 -3.85 3.57
CA PHE A 111 -3.96 -4.32 2.32
C PHE A 111 -5.14 -5.26 2.63
N TYR A 112 -6.21 -5.13 1.87
CA TYR A 112 -7.40 -5.97 1.99
C TYR A 112 -8.10 -5.92 3.35
N HIS A 113 -7.93 -4.83 4.10
CA HIS A 113 -8.54 -4.72 5.43
C HIS A 113 -10.06 -4.89 5.39
N GLU A 114 -10.72 -4.47 4.32
CA GLU A 114 -12.15 -4.64 4.14
C GLU A 114 -12.55 -6.11 4.03
N LYS A 115 -11.74 -6.91 3.33
CA LYS A 115 -11.99 -8.36 3.24
C LYS A 115 -11.83 -9.04 4.58
N ILE A 116 -10.89 -8.59 5.38
CA ILE A 116 -10.71 -9.11 6.71
C ILE A 116 -11.93 -8.83 7.57
N ARG A 117 -12.49 -7.63 7.45
CA ARG A 117 -13.72 -7.29 8.15
C ARG A 117 -14.90 -8.15 7.72
N LEU A 118 -15.00 -8.47 6.44
CA LEU A 118 -16.09 -9.31 5.92
C LEU A 118 -15.99 -10.76 6.39
N LYS A 119 -14.81 -11.21 6.73
CA LYS A 119 -14.60 -12.58 7.25
C LYS A 119 -14.95 -12.72 8.71
N LYS A 120 -15.12 -11.64 9.39
CA LYS A 120 -15.53 -11.63 10.80
C LYS A 120 -17.04 -11.69 10.93
#